data_c094c8ee68025607038fbb1e7b7f2bab
#
_entry.id   c094c8ee68025607038fbb1e7b7f2bab
#
_cell.length_a   1.000
_cell.length_b   1.000
_cell.length_c   1.000
_cell.angle_alpha   90.00
_cell.angle_beta   90.00
_cell.angle_gamma   90.00
#
_symmetry.space_group_name_H-M   'P 1'
#
loop_
_entity.id
_entity.type
_entity.pdbx_description
1 polymer ?
#
loop_
_entity_poly.entity_id
_entity_poly.type
_entity_poly.pdbx_seq_one_letter_code
_entity_poly.pdbx_strand_id
1 'polypeptide(L)'
;MAKKILLVDDSASIRQVAGIALRRAGYETVEAANGKEALGLLDGNKLNLIISDVNMPIMNGIEFLKAVKQHPTSKFTPVVMLTTEAGDDLKAQGKAAGAKAWIVKPFQPQTLLDAVSKLILP
;
A
#
# COMPACT_ATOMS: atom_id res chain seq x y z
N MET A 1 -18.30 10.76 0.02
CA MET A 1 -17.65 9.93 -1.01
C MET A 1 -16.65 9.00 -0.36
N ALA A 2 -16.57 7.78 -0.87
CA ALA A 2 -15.67 6.80 -0.29
C ALA A 2 -14.20 7.17 -0.57
N LYS A 3 -13.35 6.90 0.40
CA LYS A 3 -11.91 7.04 0.24
C LYS A 3 -11.39 5.85 -0.58
N LYS A 4 -10.44 6.11 -1.47
CA LYS A 4 -9.90 5.11 -2.39
C LYS A 4 -8.51 4.66 -1.95
N ILE A 5 -8.31 3.35 -1.91
CA ILE A 5 -7.05 2.72 -1.50
C ILE A 5 -6.51 1.86 -2.63
N LEU A 6 -5.23 2.03 -2.96
CA LEU A 6 -4.55 1.18 -3.92
C LEU A 6 -3.87 0.03 -3.16
N LEU A 7 -4.19 -1.21 -3.57
CA LEU A 7 -3.57 -2.42 -3.03
C LEU A 7 -2.59 -2.98 -4.04
N VAL A 8 -1.32 -3.09 -3.67
CA VAL A 8 -0.27 -3.61 -4.54
C VAL A 8 0.35 -4.84 -3.89
N ASP A 9 0.12 -6.01 -4.47
CA ASP A 9 0.66 -7.27 -3.96
C ASP A 9 0.62 -8.29 -5.08
N ASP A 10 1.66 -9.08 -5.25
CA ASP A 10 1.69 -10.12 -6.29
C ASP A 10 0.82 -11.34 -5.94
N SER A 11 0.38 -11.44 -4.69
CA SER A 11 -0.52 -12.50 -4.24
C SER A 11 -1.99 -12.08 -4.42
N ALA A 12 -2.70 -12.77 -5.31
CA ALA A 12 -4.13 -12.53 -5.49
C ALA A 12 -4.93 -12.80 -4.21
N SER A 13 -4.50 -13.80 -3.41
CA SER A 13 -5.14 -14.14 -2.14
C SER A 13 -5.05 -12.99 -1.14
N ILE A 14 -3.88 -12.37 -1.04
CA ILE A 14 -3.67 -11.23 -0.12
C ILE A 14 -4.52 -10.04 -0.58
N ARG A 15 -4.53 -9.74 -1.88
CA ARG A 15 -5.36 -8.65 -2.40
C ARG A 15 -6.84 -8.90 -2.09
N GLN A 16 -7.30 -10.14 -2.23
CA GLN A 16 -8.68 -10.51 -1.94
C GLN A 16 -9.02 -10.30 -0.47
N VAL A 17 -8.20 -10.84 0.44
CA VAL A 17 -8.44 -10.72 1.89
C VAL A 17 -8.42 -9.26 2.33
N ALA A 18 -7.40 -8.53 1.94
CA ALA A 18 -7.28 -7.11 2.28
C ALA A 18 -8.41 -6.29 1.66
N GLY A 19 -8.73 -6.55 0.40
CA GLY A 19 -9.78 -5.84 -0.32
C GLY A 19 -11.16 -6.03 0.33
N ILE A 20 -11.49 -7.26 0.74
CA ILE A 20 -12.75 -7.53 1.41
C ILE A 20 -12.85 -6.74 2.72
N ALA A 21 -11.79 -6.77 3.53
CA ALA A 21 -11.77 -6.05 4.80
C ALA A 21 -11.95 -4.54 4.60
N LEU A 22 -11.24 -3.97 3.63
CA LEU A 22 -11.32 -2.54 3.34
C LEU A 22 -12.68 -2.12 2.81
N ARG A 23 -13.24 -2.89 1.88
CA ARG A 23 -14.56 -2.58 1.32
C ARG A 23 -15.65 -2.68 2.38
N ARG A 24 -15.56 -3.65 3.28
CA ARG A 24 -16.52 -3.77 4.40
C ARG A 24 -16.43 -2.57 5.34
N ALA A 25 -15.28 -1.95 5.44
CA ALA A 25 -15.08 -0.75 6.25
C ALA A 25 -15.49 0.54 5.52
N GLY A 26 -15.96 0.44 4.27
CA GLY A 26 -16.47 1.58 3.51
C GLY A 26 -15.48 2.22 2.54
N TYR A 27 -14.31 1.61 2.33
CA TYR A 27 -13.32 2.13 1.38
C TYR A 27 -13.52 1.53 -0.01
N GLU A 28 -13.16 2.28 -1.04
CA GLU A 28 -13.01 1.76 -2.39
C GLU A 28 -11.61 1.23 -2.57
N THR A 29 -11.45 0.16 -3.35
CA THR A 29 -10.14 -0.43 -3.60
C THR A 29 -9.83 -0.53 -5.08
N VAL A 30 -8.56 -0.28 -5.44
CA VAL A 30 -8.00 -0.52 -6.75
C VAL A 30 -6.83 -1.46 -6.54
N GLU A 31 -6.63 -2.44 -7.41
CA GLU A 31 -5.62 -3.48 -7.20
C GLU A 31 -4.58 -3.51 -8.32
N ALA A 32 -3.34 -3.83 -7.94
CA ALA A 32 -2.25 -4.05 -8.87
C ALA A 32 -1.41 -5.25 -8.39
N ALA A 33 -0.88 -6.01 -9.33
CA ALA A 33 -0.09 -7.20 -9.04
C ALA A 33 1.40 -6.94 -8.87
N ASN A 34 1.86 -5.76 -9.26
CA ASN A 34 3.27 -5.36 -9.13
C ASN A 34 3.40 -3.83 -9.18
N GLY A 35 4.60 -3.35 -8.89
CA GLY A 35 4.85 -1.92 -8.83
C GLY A 35 4.69 -1.19 -10.16
N LYS A 36 5.04 -1.83 -11.26
CA LYS A 36 4.90 -1.24 -12.59
C LYS A 36 3.43 -1.00 -12.95
N GLU A 37 2.59 -2.01 -12.71
CA GLU A 37 1.15 -1.90 -12.91
C GLU A 37 0.56 -0.82 -12.02
N ALA A 38 1.02 -0.77 -10.76
CA ALA A 38 0.57 0.23 -9.79
C ALA A 38 0.93 1.65 -10.21
N LEU A 39 2.10 1.86 -10.79
CA LEU A 39 2.50 3.18 -11.30
C LEU A 39 1.52 3.70 -12.35
N GLY A 40 1.04 2.82 -13.22
CA GLY A 40 0.04 3.20 -14.23
C GLY A 40 -1.29 3.61 -13.62
N LEU A 41 -1.59 3.14 -12.41
CA LEU A 41 -2.82 3.48 -11.71
C LEU A 41 -2.73 4.78 -10.88
N LEU A 42 -1.55 5.35 -10.74
CA LEU A 42 -1.39 6.63 -10.05
C LEU A 42 -2.00 7.78 -10.86
N ASP A 43 -1.93 7.66 -12.18
CA ASP A 43 -2.52 8.66 -13.07
C ASP A 43 -4.03 8.43 -13.18
N GLY A 44 -4.80 9.50 -13.09
CA GLY A 44 -6.25 9.43 -13.22
C GLY A 44 -7.00 8.90 -11.99
N ASN A 45 -6.30 8.50 -10.94
CA ASN A 45 -6.92 8.06 -9.69
C ASN A 45 -6.52 8.97 -8.54
N LYS A 46 -7.51 9.45 -7.82
CA LYS A 46 -7.26 10.20 -6.58
C LYS A 46 -7.20 9.20 -5.44
N LEU A 47 -6.00 8.81 -5.06
CA LEU A 47 -5.77 7.80 -4.03
C LEU A 47 -5.58 8.46 -2.67
N ASN A 48 -6.26 7.93 -1.67
CA ASN A 48 -6.16 8.42 -0.30
C ASN A 48 -5.10 7.67 0.51
N LEU A 49 -4.77 6.46 0.08
CA LEU A 49 -3.76 5.64 0.73
C LEU A 49 -3.30 4.55 -0.23
N ILE A 50 -2.05 4.12 -0.08
CA ILE A 50 -1.48 3.02 -0.84
C ILE A 50 -0.98 1.97 0.14
N ILE A 51 -1.36 0.71 -0.10
CA ILE A 51 -0.85 -0.44 0.65
C ILE A 51 -0.06 -1.29 -0.34
N SER A 52 1.22 -1.50 -0.08
CA SER A 52 2.11 -2.20 -1.02
C SER A 52 2.94 -3.28 -0.34
N ASP A 53 2.99 -4.44 -0.99
CA ASP A 53 3.97 -5.48 -0.66
C ASP A 53 5.37 -4.98 -0.98
N VAL A 54 6.37 -5.52 -0.31
CA VAL A 54 7.78 -5.20 -0.57
C VAL A 54 8.35 -6.12 -1.64
N ASN A 55 8.13 -7.42 -1.51
CA ASN A 55 8.71 -8.42 -2.42
C ASN A 55 7.79 -8.70 -3.60
N MET A 56 8.04 -8.04 -4.72
CA MET A 56 7.24 -8.19 -5.94
C MET A 56 8.16 -8.34 -7.15
N PRO A 57 7.73 -9.07 -8.19
CA PRO A 57 8.47 -9.12 -9.44
C PRO A 57 8.43 -7.77 -10.16
N ILE A 58 9.37 -7.56 -11.08
CA ILE A 58 9.47 -6.40 -11.99
C ILE A 58 9.90 -5.15 -11.24
N MET A 59 9.17 -4.73 -10.23
CA MET A 59 9.48 -3.57 -9.40
C MET A 59 9.08 -3.88 -7.96
N ASN A 60 10.04 -3.89 -7.03
CA ASN A 60 9.73 -4.16 -5.62
C ASN A 60 9.05 -2.96 -4.96
N GLY A 61 8.52 -3.20 -3.74
CA GLY A 61 7.75 -2.18 -3.04
C GLY A 61 8.55 -0.94 -2.63
N ILE A 62 9.84 -1.08 -2.36
CA ILE A 62 10.69 0.06 -2.01
C ILE A 62 10.91 0.94 -3.23
N GLU A 63 11.19 0.34 -4.39
CA GLU A 63 11.31 1.06 -5.66
C GLU A 63 10.00 1.77 -6.01
N PHE A 64 8.87 1.08 -5.84
CA PHE A 64 7.56 1.66 -6.07
C PHE A 64 7.30 2.83 -5.12
N LEU A 65 7.61 2.68 -3.83
CA LEU A 65 7.46 3.75 -2.84
C LEU A 65 8.25 4.99 -3.25
N LYS A 66 9.49 4.82 -3.69
CA LYS A 66 10.32 5.94 -4.17
C LYS A 66 9.69 6.63 -5.37
N ALA A 67 9.11 5.84 -6.29
CA ALA A 67 8.43 6.38 -7.46
C ALA A 67 7.18 7.16 -7.07
N VAL A 68 6.40 6.68 -6.09
CA VAL A 68 5.24 7.39 -5.58
C VAL A 68 5.63 8.76 -5.03
N LYS A 69 6.73 8.82 -4.30
CA LYS A 69 7.21 10.09 -3.70
C LYS A 69 7.74 11.08 -4.74
N GLN A 70 8.02 10.62 -5.96
CA GLN A 70 8.39 11.47 -7.08
C GLN A 70 7.20 11.84 -7.97
N HIS A 71 6.03 11.23 -7.75
CA HIS A 71 4.86 11.45 -8.59
C HIS A 71 4.18 12.77 -8.22
N PRO A 72 3.83 13.62 -9.21
CA PRO A 72 3.28 14.97 -8.93
C PRO A 72 2.02 14.98 -8.08
N THR A 73 1.13 14.01 -8.27
CA THR A 73 -0.15 13.98 -7.57
C THR A 73 -0.18 13.02 -6.38
N SER A 74 0.73 12.03 -6.34
CA SER A 74 0.72 10.99 -5.32
C SER A 74 1.81 11.15 -4.26
N LYS A 75 2.70 12.12 -4.40
CA LYS A 75 3.85 12.26 -3.50
C LYS A 75 3.48 12.47 -2.03
N PHE A 76 2.30 12.97 -1.74
CA PHE A 76 1.81 13.16 -0.37
C PHE A 76 0.86 12.07 0.10
N THR A 77 0.56 11.09 -0.77
CA THR A 77 -0.32 9.98 -0.41
C THR A 77 0.42 9.06 0.57
N PRO A 78 -0.15 8.75 1.74
CA PRO A 78 0.51 7.85 2.69
C PRO A 78 0.62 6.44 2.13
N VAL A 79 1.75 5.79 2.38
CA VAL A 79 2.03 4.42 1.93
C VAL A 79 2.27 3.53 3.14
N VAL A 80 1.56 2.41 3.19
CA VAL A 80 1.74 1.35 4.19
C VAL A 80 2.42 0.19 3.49
N MET A 81 3.49 -0.33 4.07
CA MET A 81 4.19 -1.49 3.52
C MET A 81 3.72 -2.77 4.19
N LEU A 82 3.48 -3.81 3.38
CA LEU A 82 3.18 -5.17 3.84
C LEU A 82 4.34 -6.07 3.45
N THR A 83 4.82 -6.90 4.38
CA THR A 83 5.92 -7.79 4.05
C THR A 83 5.96 -9.01 4.95
N THR A 84 6.49 -10.13 4.42
CA THR A 84 6.81 -11.30 5.23
C THR A 84 8.15 -11.13 5.94
N GLU A 85 8.93 -10.11 5.56
CA GLU A 85 10.24 -9.85 6.15
C GLU A 85 10.15 -8.76 7.21
N ALA A 86 10.67 -9.06 8.40
CA ALA A 86 10.67 -8.15 9.54
C ALA A 86 12.06 -7.59 9.84
N GLY A 87 12.98 -7.62 8.86
CA GLY A 87 14.34 -7.16 9.04
C GLY A 87 14.42 -5.65 9.27
N ASP A 88 15.24 -5.23 10.23
CA ASP A 88 15.39 -3.83 10.58
C ASP A 88 15.92 -2.99 9.42
N ASP A 89 16.83 -3.55 8.61
CA ASP A 89 17.39 -2.86 7.45
C ASP A 89 16.31 -2.51 6.44
N LEU A 90 15.40 -3.46 6.17
CA LEU A 90 14.34 -3.25 5.21
C LEU A 90 13.32 -2.22 5.70
N LYS A 91 13.00 -2.28 7.01
CA LYS A 91 12.14 -1.27 7.63
C LYS A 91 12.77 0.12 7.59
N ALA A 92 14.08 0.21 7.83
CA ALA A 92 14.80 1.46 7.77
C ALA A 92 14.77 2.05 6.36
N GLN A 93 14.94 1.21 5.33
CA GLN A 93 14.85 1.65 3.95
C GLN A 93 13.46 2.17 3.60
N GLY A 94 12.42 1.45 4.03
CA GLY A 94 11.04 1.86 3.80
C GLY A 94 10.71 3.18 4.50
N LYS A 95 11.12 3.32 5.73
CA LYS A 95 10.90 4.54 6.51
C LYS A 95 11.64 5.72 5.88
N ALA A 96 12.91 5.52 5.51
CA ALA A 96 13.70 6.56 4.84
C ALA A 96 13.10 6.98 3.50
N ALA A 97 12.47 6.04 2.79
CA ALA A 97 11.79 6.32 1.53
C ALA A 97 10.40 6.94 1.72
N GLY A 98 9.90 7.03 2.94
CA GLY A 98 8.67 7.74 3.26
C GLY A 98 7.46 6.88 3.62
N ALA A 99 7.64 5.59 3.90
CA ALA A 99 6.54 4.74 4.35
C ALA A 99 6.05 5.22 5.72
N LYS A 100 4.72 5.27 5.87
CA LYS A 100 4.09 5.75 7.11
C LYS A 100 3.81 4.64 8.11
N ALA A 101 3.69 3.40 7.65
CA ALA A 101 3.46 2.25 8.51
C ALA A 101 4.06 1.00 7.87
N TRP A 102 4.29 0.01 8.69
CA TRP A 102 4.89 -1.26 8.27
C TRP A 102 4.15 -2.40 8.96
N ILE A 103 3.55 -3.29 8.17
CA ILE A 103 2.77 -4.42 8.68
C ILE A 103 3.40 -5.72 8.22
N VAL A 104 3.63 -6.65 9.15
CA VAL A 104 4.22 -7.96 8.85
C VAL A 104 3.12 -8.96 8.52
N LYS A 105 3.31 -9.73 7.47
CA LYS A 105 2.40 -10.82 7.08
C LYS A 105 2.76 -12.11 7.85
N PRO A 106 1.80 -12.95 8.16
CA PRO A 106 0.37 -12.75 7.97
C PRO A 106 -0.18 -11.70 8.95
N PHE A 107 -1.15 -10.93 8.50
CA PHE A 107 -1.73 -9.86 9.32
C PHE A 107 -3.17 -10.19 9.68
N GLN A 108 -3.64 -9.63 10.80
CA GLN A 108 -5.05 -9.64 11.15
C GLN A 108 -5.75 -8.52 10.39
N PRO A 109 -6.95 -8.75 9.83
CA PRO A 109 -7.69 -7.68 9.15
C PRO A 109 -7.84 -6.42 9.99
N GLN A 110 -8.05 -6.57 11.30
CA GLN A 110 -8.19 -5.43 12.19
C GLN A 110 -6.91 -4.60 12.28
N THR A 111 -5.73 -5.24 12.25
CA THR A 111 -4.45 -4.53 12.24
C THR A 111 -4.34 -3.62 11.02
N LEU A 112 -4.76 -4.14 9.86
CA LEU A 112 -4.75 -3.36 8.62
C LEU A 112 -5.72 -2.18 8.72
N LEU A 113 -6.94 -2.44 9.18
CA LEU A 113 -7.97 -1.39 9.32
C LEU A 113 -7.54 -0.31 10.31
N ASP A 114 -6.90 -0.68 11.40
CA ASP A 114 -6.40 0.28 12.40
C ASP A 114 -5.34 1.20 11.79
N ALA A 115 -4.40 0.66 11.02
CA ALA A 115 -3.38 1.45 10.34
C ALA A 115 -4.00 2.41 9.33
N VAL A 116 -4.96 1.91 8.55
CA VAL A 116 -5.65 2.71 7.54
C VAL A 116 -6.42 3.86 8.19
N SER A 117 -7.17 3.59 9.25
CA SER A 117 -7.98 4.61 9.91
C SER A 117 -7.14 5.72 10.55
N LYS A 118 -5.91 5.42 10.95
CA LYS A 118 -4.99 6.42 11.49
C LYS A 118 -4.41 7.32 10.41
N LEU A 119 -4.27 6.81 9.19
CA LEU A 119 -3.61 7.53 8.10
C LEU A 119 -4.56 8.23 7.16
N ILE A 120 -5.79 7.72 7.00
CA ILE A 120 -6.81 8.40 6.20
C ILE A 120 -7.64 9.27 7.15
N LEU A 121 -7.42 10.57 7.06
CA LEU A 121 -8.17 11.53 7.85
C LEU A 121 -9.54 11.79 7.22
N PRO A 122 -10.55 12.08 8.04
CA PRO A 122 -11.89 12.38 7.52
C PRO A 122 -11.93 13.63 6.64
#